data_5dc193ecf00ccb69969ef1266d3b5b94
#
_entry.id   5dc193ecf00ccb69969ef1266d3b5b94
#
_cell.length_a   1.000
_cell.length_b   1.000
_cell.length_c   1.000
_cell.angle_alpha   90.00
_cell.angle_beta   90.00
_cell.angle_gamma   90.00
#
_symmetry.space_group_name_H-M   'P 1'
#
loop_
_entity.id
_entity.type
_entity.pdbx_description
1 polymer ?
#
loop_
_entity_poly.entity_id
_entity_poly.type
_entity_poly.pdbx_seq_one_letter_code
_entity_poly.pdbx_strand_id
1 'polypeptide(L)'
;MAATVMTGLLGPSTLHARVEDIKRAKGPAPWVEKVVVNDQIVGTLICQPPGHPTDRHYHLTDEWWVVLEGAIDWEVEGAPIVHARAGDLVFAPARHYHHIHPTGDRPSIRLAITPPGEFHRHDRPAGEGPNGR
;
A
#
# COMPACT_ATOMS: atom_id res chain seq x y z
N MET A 1 -16.01 -14.33 -24.51
CA MET A 1 -16.42 -13.70 -23.25
C MET A 1 -15.28 -12.87 -22.70
N ALA A 2 -15.52 -11.63 -22.42
CA ALA A 2 -14.49 -10.77 -21.88
C ALA A 2 -14.16 -11.16 -20.43
N ALA A 3 -12.88 -11.17 -20.09
CA ALA A 3 -12.46 -11.34 -18.71
C ALA A 3 -12.95 -10.15 -17.87
N THR A 4 -13.29 -10.41 -16.61
CA THR A 4 -13.61 -9.35 -15.67
C THR A 4 -12.34 -8.53 -15.42
N VAL A 5 -12.36 -7.25 -15.78
CA VAL A 5 -11.25 -6.33 -15.55
C VAL A 5 -11.54 -5.54 -14.29
N MET A 6 -10.62 -5.58 -13.33
CA MET A 6 -10.71 -4.70 -12.17
C MET A 6 -10.54 -3.25 -12.62
N THR A 7 -11.47 -2.39 -12.21
CA THR A 7 -11.42 -0.96 -12.50
C THR A 7 -11.20 -0.19 -11.21
N GLY A 8 -10.49 0.91 -11.31
CA GLY A 8 -10.35 1.86 -10.23
C GLY A 8 -11.48 2.87 -10.21
N LEU A 9 -11.57 3.62 -9.12
CA LEU A 9 -12.52 4.72 -8.99
C LEU A 9 -12.25 5.81 -10.04
N LEU A 10 -10.98 6.12 -10.28
CA LEU A 10 -10.56 7.08 -11.31
C LEU A 10 -10.26 6.37 -12.61
N GLY A 11 -10.59 7.02 -13.71
CA GLY A 11 -10.36 6.54 -15.06
C GLY A 11 -10.84 7.57 -16.08
N PRO A 12 -10.91 7.20 -17.35
CA PRO A 12 -11.26 8.18 -18.41
C PRO A 12 -12.58 8.91 -18.21
N SER A 13 -13.53 8.32 -17.48
CA SER A 13 -14.83 8.92 -17.21
C SER A 13 -14.93 9.62 -15.86
N THR A 14 -13.94 9.44 -14.98
CA THR A 14 -13.93 10.03 -13.64
C THR A 14 -12.52 10.52 -13.32
N LEU A 15 -12.30 11.81 -13.51
CA LEU A 15 -10.96 12.39 -13.43
C LEU A 15 -10.61 12.94 -12.04
N HIS A 16 -11.57 12.94 -11.11
CA HIS A 16 -11.40 13.57 -9.80
C HIS A 16 -12.18 12.85 -8.74
N ALA A 17 -11.57 12.71 -7.56
CA ALA A 17 -12.22 12.20 -6.35
C ALA A 17 -11.58 12.86 -5.12
N ARG A 18 -12.35 13.02 -4.05
CA ARG A 18 -11.85 13.51 -2.77
C ARG A 18 -11.74 12.35 -1.79
N VAL A 19 -10.64 12.27 -1.10
CA VAL A 19 -10.43 11.26 -0.07
C VAL A 19 -11.52 11.33 1.00
N GLU A 20 -11.94 12.55 1.39
CA GLU A 20 -13.00 12.72 2.38
C GLU A 20 -14.33 12.10 1.94
N ASP A 21 -14.66 12.18 0.66
CA ASP A 21 -15.88 11.57 0.12
C ASP A 21 -15.77 10.05 0.12
N ILE A 22 -14.59 9.51 -0.20
CA ILE A 22 -14.33 8.07 -0.15
C ILE A 22 -14.47 7.56 1.29
N LYS A 23 -13.88 8.27 2.26
CA LYS A 23 -14.01 7.93 3.68
C LYS A 23 -15.46 7.86 4.12
N ARG A 24 -16.25 8.85 3.72
CA ARG A 24 -17.65 8.93 4.09
C ARG A 24 -18.46 7.77 3.51
N ALA A 25 -18.17 7.42 2.26
CA ALA A 25 -18.85 6.32 1.59
C ALA A 25 -18.44 4.96 2.15
N LYS A 26 -17.18 4.78 2.54
CA LYS A 26 -16.68 3.53 3.09
C LYS A 26 -17.04 3.31 4.55
N GLY A 27 -17.11 4.37 5.34
CA GLY A 27 -17.39 4.27 6.77
C GLY A 27 -16.18 3.88 7.62
N PRO A 28 -16.39 3.23 8.77
CA PRO A 28 -15.30 2.90 9.69
C PRO A 28 -14.26 1.96 9.11
N ALA A 29 -13.00 2.11 9.59
CA ALA A 29 -11.90 1.20 9.25
C ALA A 29 -12.19 -0.23 9.72
N PRO A 30 -11.67 -1.29 9.08
CA PRO A 30 -10.77 -1.21 7.91
C PRO A 30 -11.52 -1.18 6.58
N TRP A 31 -10.90 -0.59 5.59
CA TRP A 31 -11.40 -0.65 4.22
C TRP A 31 -10.27 -0.38 3.22
N VAL A 32 -10.51 -0.79 2.00
CA VAL A 32 -9.60 -0.61 0.87
C VAL A 32 -10.40 -0.06 -0.31
N GLU A 33 -9.82 0.86 -1.06
CA GLU A 33 -10.40 1.37 -2.29
C GLU A 33 -9.35 1.41 -3.39
N LYS A 34 -9.60 0.70 -4.48
CA LYS A 34 -8.78 0.79 -5.69
C LYS A 34 -9.07 2.11 -6.39
N VAL A 35 -8.12 3.02 -6.38
CA VAL A 35 -8.30 4.37 -6.94
C VAL A 35 -7.94 4.41 -8.42
N VAL A 36 -6.78 3.87 -8.79
CA VAL A 36 -6.34 3.77 -10.17
C VAL A 36 -5.94 2.32 -10.44
N VAL A 37 -6.46 1.73 -11.51
CA VAL A 37 -6.05 0.40 -11.96
C VAL A 37 -5.97 0.43 -13.48
N ASN A 38 -4.77 0.31 -14.01
CA ASN A 38 -4.54 0.20 -15.45
C ASN A 38 -3.30 -0.67 -15.71
N ASP A 39 -2.86 -0.73 -16.95
CA ASP A 39 -1.75 -1.58 -17.36
C ASP A 39 -0.36 -1.03 -16.95
N GLN A 40 -0.31 0.12 -16.33
CA GLN A 40 0.95 0.75 -15.92
C GLN A 40 1.06 0.96 -14.42
N ILE A 41 -0.05 1.18 -13.72
CA ILE A 41 -0.02 1.59 -12.32
C ILE A 41 -1.27 1.12 -11.58
N VAL A 42 -1.07 0.76 -10.32
CA VAL A 42 -2.16 0.49 -9.37
C VAL A 42 -1.98 1.41 -8.17
N GLY A 43 -2.99 2.23 -7.90
CA GLY A 43 -3.05 3.08 -6.71
C GLY A 43 -4.19 2.63 -5.82
N THR A 44 -3.89 2.34 -4.56
CA THR A 44 -4.86 1.79 -3.60
C THR A 44 -4.86 2.61 -2.32
N LEU A 45 -6.01 3.10 -1.91
CA LEU A 45 -6.19 3.66 -0.58
C LEU A 45 -6.44 2.53 0.41
N ILE A 46 -5.71 2.54 1.52
CA ILE A 46 -5.81 1.53 2.56
C ILE A 46 -6.02 2.24 3.89
N CYS A 47 -7.17 1.97 4.51
CA CYS A 47 -7.53 2.52 5.81
C CYS A 47 -7.54 1.39 6.83
N GLN A 48 -6.74 1.52 7.89
CA GLN A 48 -6.61 0.47 8.91
C GLN A 48 -6.56 1.07 10.29
N PRO A 49 -7.23 0.43 11.27
CA PRO A 49 -7.11 0.87 12.67
C PRO A 49 -5.73 0.55 13.22
N PRO A 50 -5.30 1.22 14.31
CA PRO A 50 -4.05 0.90 14.97
C PRO A 50 -3.97 -0.59 15.33
N GLY A 51 -2.82 -1.21 15.10
CA GLY A 51 -2.59 -2.61 15.40
C GLY A 51 -3.24 -3.59 14.43
N HIS A 52 -3.84 -3.12 13.34
CA HIS A 52 -4.45 -4.01 12.34
C HIS A 52 -3.38 -4.97 11.80
N PRO A 53 -3.68 -6.29 11.74
CA PRO A 53 -2.71 -7.27 11.25
C PRO A 53 -2.31 -7.03 9.81
N THR A 54 -1.01 -7.12 9.54
CA THR A 54 -0.42 -7.07 8.22
C THR A 54 0.62 -8.19 8.12
N ASP A 55 1.13 -8.44 6.92
CA ASP A 55 2.14 -9.46 6.75
C ASP A 55 3.48 -8.88 6.28
N ARG A 56 4.55 -9.57 6.62
CA ARG A 56 5.88 -9.27 6.11
C ARG A 56 6.05 -9.96 4.77
N HIS A 57 6.31 -9.17 3.72
CA HIS A 57 6.40 -9.69 2.36
C HIS A 57 7.33 -8.82 1.51
N TYR A 58 7.60 -9.26 0.28
CA TYR A 58 8.32 -8.46 -0.71
C TYR A 58 7.62 -8.54 -2.06
N HIS A 59 8.00 -7.62 -2.94
CA HIS A 59 7.57 -7.60 -4.34
C HIS A 59 8.79 -7.65 -5.26
N LEU A 60 8.60 -7.98 -6.50
CA LEU A 60 9.66 -7.94 -7.52
C LEU A 60 9.85 -6.54 -8.10
N THR A 61 8.97 -5.61 -7.76
CA THR A 61 9.02 -4.22 -8.19
C THR A 61 9.03 -3.29 -6.99
N ASP A 62 9.39 -2.05 -7.22
CA ASP A 62 9.33 -1.03 -6.18
C ASP A 62 7.87 -0.75 -5.79
N GLU A 63 7.68 -0.44 -4.52
CA GLU A 63 6.41 0.06 -4.01
C GLU A 63 6.66 1.31 -3.20
N TRP A 64 5.74 2.26 -3.24
CA TRP A 64 5.85 3.44 -2.41
C TRP A 64 4.47 3.91 -1.96
N TRP A 65 4.48 4.73 -0.92
CA TRP A 65 3.26 5.15 -0.25
C TRP A 65 3.29 6.62 0.06
N VAL A 66 2.09 7.21 0.10
CA VAL A 66 1.85 8.53 0.69
C VAL A 66 0.98 8.30 1.91
N VAL A 67 1.43 8.75 3.09
CA VAL A 67 0.61 8.72 4.29
C VAL A 67 -0.30 9.94 4.27
N LEU A 68 -1.61 9.73 4.28
CA LEU A 68 -2.61 10.79 4.22
C LEU A 68 -3.18 11.13 5.58
N GLU A 69 -3.31 10.13 6.48
CA GLU A 69 -3.84 10.32 7.83
C GLU A 69 -3.20 9.33 8.78
N GLY A 70 -3.11 9.73 10.05
CA GLY A 70 -2.66 8.85 11.12
C GLY A 70 -1.16 8.64 11.15
N ALA A 71 -0.74 7.53 11.77
CA ALA A 71 0.65 7.16 11.94
C ALA A 71 0.86 5.70 11.57
N ILE A 72 1.97 5.42 10.91
CA ILE A 72 2.29 4.08 10.42
C ILE A 72 3.80 3.88 10.54
N ASP A 73 4.22 2.72 11.03
CA ASP A 73 5.62 2.32 11.03
C ASP A 73 5.88 1.34 9.90
N TRP A 74 7.01 1.50 9.22
CA TRP A 74 7.49 0.58 8.21
C TRP A 74 8.80 -0.06 8.62
N GLU A 75 8.83 -1.39 8.59
CA GLU A 75 10.08 -2.12 8.58
C GLU A 75 10.43 -2.40 7.12
N VAL A 76 11.57 -1.91 6.69
CA VAL A 76 12.12 -2.18 5.35
C VAL A 76 13.47 -2.84 5.55
N GLU A 77 13.65 -4.00 4.95
CA GLU A 77 14.87 -4.79 5.09
C GLU A 77 16.11 -3.97 4.77
N GLY A 78 17.08 -3.99 5.69
CA GLY A 78 18.35 -3.26 5.53
C GLY A 78 18.29 -1.79 5.94
N ALA A 79 17.17 -1.31 6.47
CA ALA A 79 17.00 0.07 6.88
C ALA A 79 16.50 0.18 8.32
N PRO A 80 16.73 1.32 9.00
CA PRO A 80 16.07 1.59 10.27
C PRO A 80 14.55 1.68 10.08
N ILE A 81 13.81 1.42 11.16
CA ILE A 81 12.35 1.55 11.14
C ILE A 81 11.97 2.99 10.78
N VAL A 82 11.02 3.13 9.85
CA VAL A 82 10.47 4.42 9.46
C VAL A 82 9.21 4.67 10.29
N HIS A 83 9.21 5.76 11.05
CA HIS A 83 8.04 6.23 11.79
C HIS A 83 7.37 7.34 10.98
N ALA A 84 6.34 6.99 10.23
CA ALA A 84 5.70 7.92 9.29
C ALA A 84 4.38 8.46 9.86
N ARG A 85 4.02 9.66 9.41
CA ARG A 85 2.76 10.32 9.75
C ARG A 85 2.22 11.05 8.52
N ALA A 86 1.04 11.62 8.66
CA ALA A 86 0.38 12.32 7.55
C ALA A 86 1.33 13.33 6.88
N GLY A 87 1.42 13.24 5.55
CA GLY A 87 2.31 14.05 4.73
C GLY A 87 3.65 13.40 4.40
N ASP A 88 3.95 12.23 4.98
CA ASP A 88 5.22 11.53 4.72
C ASP A 88 5.12 10.61 3.51
N LEU A 89 6.26 10.44 2.84
CA LEU A 89 6.44 9.52 1.73
C LEU A 89 7.35 8.38 2.18
N VAL A 90 7.01 7.15 1.81
CA VAL A 90 7.78 5.97 2.17
C VAL A 90 8.01 5.11 0.93
N PHE A 91 9.19 4.51 0.83
CA PHE A 91 9.58 3.71 -0.33
C PHE A 91 10.15 2.37 0.12
N ALA A 92 9.74 1.31 -0.55
CA ALA A 92 10.32 -0.03 -0.37
C ALA A 92 10.90 -0.49 -1.71
N PRO A 93 12.21 -0.70 -1.78
CA PRO A 93 12.83 -1.18 -3.01
C PRO A 93 12.35 -2.58 -3.38
N ALA A 94 12.37 -2.87 -4.67
CA ALA A 94 12.11 -4.22 -5.18
C ALA A 94 12.95 -5.26 -4.41
N ARG A 95 12.37 -6.42 -4.15
CA ARG A 95 13.00 -7.58 -3.51
C ARG A 95 13.33 -7.42 -2.03
N HIS A 96 13.11 -6.25 -1.44
CA HIS A 96 13.29 -6.03 -0.01
C HIS A 96 12.01 -6.41 0.73
N TYR A 97 12.13 -7.22 1.78
CA TYR A 97 11.01 -7.45 2.68
C TYR A 97 10.59 -6.15 3.33
N HIS A 98 9.30 -5.95 3.43
CA HIS A 98 8.75 -4.85 4.22
C HIS A 98 7.54 -5.33 5.02
N HIS A 99 7.29 -4.66 6.13
CA HIS A 99 6.19 -4.96 7.04
C HIS A 99 5.64 -3.65 7.56
N ILE A 100 4.34 -3.46 7.40
CA ILE A 100 3.66 -2.21 7.70
C ILE A 100 2.89 -2.37 9.00
N HIS A 101 3.05 -1.43 9.92
CA HIS A 101 2.39 -1.47 11.22
C HIS A 101 1.58 -0.20 11.43
N PRO A 102 0.24 -0.24 11.28
CA PRO A 102 -0.59 0.90 11.67
C PRO A 102 -0.43 1.17 13.17
N THR A 103 -0.11 2.40 13.52
CA THR A 103 0.16 2.82 14.91
C THR A 103 -0.70 4.02 15.28
N GLY A 104 -0.37 4.69 16.39
CA GLY A 104 -1.11 5.85 16.83
C GLY A 104 -2.40 5.50 17.55
N ASP A 105 -3.30 6.46 17.65
CA ASP A 105 -4.55 6.35 18.41
C ASP A 105 -5.80 6.45 17.54
N ARG A 106 -5.65 6.47 16.23
CA ARG A 106 -6.74 6.57 15.27
C ARG A 106 -6.40 5.82 13.98
N PRO A 107 -7.40 5.51 13.14
CA PRO A 107 -7.14 4.85 11.86
C PRO A 107 -6.19 5.67 10.99
N SER A 108 -5.33 4.96 10.27
CA SER A 108 -4.43 5.55 9.28
C SER A 108 -4.98 5.34 7.88
N ILE A 109 -4.60 6.24 6.97
CA ILE A 109 -4.88 6.10 5.54
C ILE A 109 -3.58 6.29 4.80
N ARG A 110 -3.24 5.32 3.96
CA ARG A 110 -2.11 5.41 3.04
C ARG A 110 -2.54 5.14 1.61
N LEU A 111 -1.92 5.83 0.68
CA LEU A 111 -2.05 5.54 -0.75
C LEU A 111 -0.85 4.69 -1.14
N ALA A 112 -1.11 3.44 -1.54
CA ALA A 112 -0.07 2.52 -2.01
C ALA A 112 -0.01 2.59 -3.53
N ILE A 113 1.20 2.68 -4.09
CA ILE A 113 1.41 2.82 -5.52
C ILE A 113 2.39 1.76 -5.99
N THR A 114 1.93 0.90 -6.91
CA THR A 114 2.72 -0.19 -7.49
C THR A 114 2.45 -0.32 -8.98
N PRO A 115 3.33 -0.99 -9.74
CA PRO A 115 2.95 -1.52 -11.04
C PRO A 115 1.87 -2.61 -10.88
N PRO A 116 1.11 -2.91 -11.94
CA PRO A 116 0.10 -3.97 -11.87
C PRO A 116 0.74 -5.36 -11.79
N GLY A 117 -0.06 -6.33 -11.32
CA GLY A 117 0.34 -7.73 -11.28
C GLY A 117 1.17 -8.15 -10.09
N GLU A 118 1.44 -7.26 -9.15
CA GLU A 118 2.21 -7.61 -7.97
C GLU A 118 1.34 -8.21 -6.88
N PHE A 119 1.91 -9.16 -6.15
CA PHE A 119 1.28 -9.83 -5.02
C PHE A 119 2.29 -9.98 -3.88
N HIS A 120 1.81 -10.35 -2.70
CA HIS A 120 2.66 -10.56 -1.53
C HIS A 120 3.46 -11.85 -1.69
N ARG A 121 4.77 -11.75 -1.70
CA ARG A 121 5.68 -12.89 -1.84
C ARG A 121 6.37 -13.19 -0.52
N HIS A 122 6.45 -14.47 -0.21
CA HIS A 122 7.07 -14.97 1.03
C HIS A 122 8.10 -16.07 0.72
N ASP A 123 8.41 -16.27 -0.54
CA ASP A 123 9.11 -17.46 -1.06
C ASP A 123 10.61 -17.27 -1.26
N ARG A 124 11.19 -16.20 -0.71
CA ARG A 124 12.64 -16.00 -0.82
C ARG A 124 13.36 -17.08 -0.01
N PRO A 125 14.28 -17.85 -0.64
CA PRO A 125 15.01 -18.90 0.06
C PRO A 125 15.78 -18.39 1.27
N ALA A 126 15.90 -19.24 2.30
CA ALA A 126 16.65 -18.91 3.50
C ALA A 126 18.13 -18.63 3.14
N GLY A 127 18.67 -17.54 3.68
CA GLY A 127 20.04 -17.13 3.43
C GLY A 127 20.22 -16.24 2.21
N GLU A 128 19.21 -16.09 1.35
CA GLU A 128 19.26 -15.13 0.25
C GLU A 128 18.83 -13.75 0.71
N GLY A 129 19.60 -12.75 0.27
CA GLY A 129 19.29 -11.35 0.50
C GLY A 129 18.46 -10.74 -0.63
N PRO A 130 18.24 -9.41 -0.57
CA PRO A 130 17.40 -8.69 -1.55
C PRO A 130 17.88 -8.78 -3.00
N ASN A 131 19.16 -9.07 -3.19
CA ASN A 131 19.78 -9.16 -4.53
C ASN A 131 19.98 -10.61 -4.98
N GLY A 132 19.35 -11.59 -4.35
CA GLY A 132 19.47 -12.99 -4.68
C GLY A 132 20.79 -13.63 -4.23
N ARG A 133 21.42 -13.08 -3.20
CA ARG A 133 22.72 -13.57 -2.68
C ARG A 133 22.63 -13.90 -1.20
#